data_158b389de170fdaee6e2b4c5ea630b33
#
_entry.id   158b389de170fdaee6e2b4c5ea630b33
#
_cell.length_a   1.000
_cell.length_b   1.000
_cell.length_c   1.000
_cell.angle_alpha   90.00
_cell.angle_beta   90.00
_cell.angle_gamma   90.00
#
_symmetry.space_group_name_H-M   'P 1'
#
loop_
_entity.id
_entity.type
_entity.pdbx_description
1 polymer ?
#
loop_
_entity_poly.entity_id
_entity_poly.type
_entity_poly.pdbx_seq_one_letter_code
_entity_poly.pdbx_strand_id
1 'polypeptide(L)'
;MRKKFFLTSAAVLWAATAMTSVHAATDVQKVIDETYVQPEYVLGSSLSEDQKNQTLSKLGYDASKDTKDIKTMTPDIYSKIMNVANDASLQLYSSAKIQKLGDKSPLEVKIETPENITKVTQDMYRNAAVTLGVEHAKITVAAPIPVTGESALA
;
A
#
# COMPACT_ATOMS: atom_id res chain seq x y z
N MET A 1 45.94 6.07 14.28
CA MET A 1 45.18 6.38 14.76
C MET A 1 44.95 6.53 14.52
N ARG A 2 44.93 6.28 14.06
CA ARG A 2 44.08 6.53 14.42
C ARG A 2 43.69 6.47 13.92
N LYS A 3 43.63 6.43 13.50
CA LYS A 3 42.66 6.53 13.73
C LYS A 3 42.23 6.71 13.16
N LYS A 4 42.42 6.62 12.68
CA LYS A 4 41.45 6.87 12.80
C LYS A 4 41.08 6.96 11.95
N PHE A 5 41.58 6.49 11.45
CA PHE A 5 40.55 6.75 11.48
C PHE A 5 40.17 6.61 10.60
N PHE A 6 40.48 6.33 10.04
CA PHE A 6 39.46 6.44 10.22
C PHE A 6 38.95 6.42 9.65
N LEU A 7 39.09 6.26 9.20
CA LEU A 7 38.14 6.44 9.63
C LEU A 7 37.81 6.76 9.06
N THR A 8 37.75 6.73 8.65
CA THR A 8 36.89 7.19 8.91
C THR A 8 36.58 7.25 8.16
N SER A 9 36.77 6.95 7.76
CA SER A 9 35.94 7.20 7.83
C SER A 9 35.52 6.79 7.33
N ALA A 10 35.61 6.43 7.04
CA ALA A 10 34.69 6.29 7.35
C ALA A 10 34.21 6.12 7.36
N ALA A 11 34.28 5.97 7.26
CA ALA A 11 33.34 6.06 7.92
C ALA A 11 32.92 6.35 7.66
N VAL A 12 33.07 6.24 7.25
CA VAL A 12 32.17 6.72 7.55
C VAL A 12 31.79 6.63 7.12
N LEU A 13 32.04 6.14 6.65
CA LEU A 13 31.20 6.23 6.88
C LEU A 13 30.72 5.67 6.98
N TRP A 14 31.15 5.29 7.34
CA TRP A 14 30.21 5.07 7.85
C TRP A 14 30.30 5.22 8.71
N ALA A 15 30.39 5.69 8.71
CA ALA A 15 29.88 6.05 9.75
C ALA A 15 29.97 6.43 9.99
N ALA A 16 30.31 6.55 10.03
CA ALA A 16 30.06 7.12 10.53
C ALA A 16 30.13 6.74 10.91
N THR A 17 30.02 6.41 10.94
CA THR A 17 29.52 6.22 11.65
C THR A 17 29.22 6.04 12.63
N ALA A 18 29.83 5.64 13.20
CA ALA A 18 28.92 5.72 14.20
C ALA A 18 28.79 6.85 15.15
N MET A 19 28.88 7.52 15.58
CA MET A 19 28.32 8.51 15.99
C MET A 19 28.45 9.44 15.67
N THR A 20 29.26 9.45 16.11
CA THR A 20 28.62 10.03 15.27
C THR A 20 27.86 9.14 14.51
N SER A 21 28.06 8.00 14.66
CA SER A 21 27.22 7.06 14.01
C SER A 21 25.78 7.16 14.45
N VAL A 22 25.50 7.47 15.69
CA VAL A 22 24.13 7.75 16.14
C VAL A 22 23.55 8.94 15.38
N HIS A 23 24.33 9.99 15.24
CA HIS A 23 23.89 11.18 14.50
C HIS A 23 23.69 10.88 13.01
N ALA A 24 24.62 10.14 12.41
CA ALA A 24 24.49 9.75 11.00
C ALA A 24 23.29 8.84 10.77
N ALA A 25 23.00 7.90 11.67
CA ALA A 25 21.83 7.05 11.58
C ALA A 25 20.54 7.86 11.68
N THR A 26 20.50 8.89 12.52
CA THR A 26 19.35 9.78 12.63
C THR A 26 19.11 10.56 11.35
N ASP A 27 20.18 11.07 10.73
CA ASP A 27 20.07 11.81 9.47
C ASP A 27 19.59 10.92 8.33
N VAL A 28 20.09 9.68 8.26
CA VAL A 28 19.64 8.71 7.25
C VAL A 28 18.17 8.38 7.44
N GLN A 29 17.73 8.15 8.66
CA GLN A 29 16.33 7.86 8.95
C GLN A 29 15.44 9.04 8.56
N LYS A 30 15.87 10.26 8.83
CA LYS A 30 15.13 11.46 8.44
C LYS A 30 14.94 11.54 6.93
N VAL A 31 15.98 11.26 6.15
CA VAL A 31 15.88 11.26 4.69
C VAL A 31 14.90 10.19 4.21
N ILE A 32 14.95 9.00 4.80
CA ILE A 32 14.02 7.92 4.47
C ILE A 32 12.58 8.36 4.76
N ASP A 33 12.35 8.96 5.92
CA ASP A 33 11.02 9.41 6.31
C ASP A 33 10.50 10.52 5.40
N GLU A 34 11.37 11.44 4.98
CA GLU A 34 10.99 12.53 4.07
C GLU A 34 10.64 12.04 2.68
N THR A 35 11.23 10.92 2.24
CA THR A 35 10.95 10.34 0.93
C THR A 35 9.84 9.29 0.97
N TYR A 36 9.35 8.95 2.15
CA TYR A 36 8.25 8.00 2.30
C TYR A 36 6.96 8.57 1.72
N VAL A 37 6.41 7.89 0.74
CA VAL A 37 5.11 8.24 0.17
C VAL A 37 4.06 7.36 0.83
N GLN A 38 3.12 7.99 1.53
CA GLN A 38 2.07 7.25 2.22
C GLN A 38 1.21 6.47 1.23
N PRO A 39 0.89 5.22 1.55
CA PRO A 39 -0.04 4.45 0.71
C PRO A 39 -1.44 5.00 0.81
N GLU A 40 -2.24 4.73 -0.21
CA GLU A 40 -3.67 4.98 -0.18
C GLU A 40 -4.40 3.68 0.12
N TYR A 41 -5.42 3.78 0.96
CA TYR A 41 -6.29 2.66 1.32
C TYR A 41 -7.69 2.98 0.85
N VAL A 42 -8.30 2.04 0.12
CA VAL A 42 -9.68 2.15 -0.32
C VAL A 42 -10.42 0.92 0.16
N LEU A 43 -11.39 1.11 1.03
CA LEU A 43 -12.19 0.03 1.61
C LEU A 43 -13.55 -0.07 0.95
N GLY A 44 -14.04 -1.28 0.78
CA GLY A 44 -15.41 -1.49 0.33
C GLY A 44 -16.41 -0.97 1.36
N SER A 45 -17.47 -0.33 0.90
CA SER A 45 -18.44 0.33 1.79
C SER A 45 -19.32 -0.65 2.59
N SER A 46 -19.37 -1.92 2.19
CA SER A 46 -20.20 -2.92 2.86
C SER A 46 -19.57 -3.53 4.10
N LEU A 47 -18.29 -3.21 4.38
CA LEU A 47 -17.57 -3.75 5.53
C LEU A 47 -18.16 -3.26 6.86
N SER A 48 -18.35 -4.17 7.82
CA SER A 48 -18.61 -3.80 9.21
C SER A 48 -17.33 -3.24 9.84
N GLU A 49 -17.45 -2.66 11.03
CA GLU A 49 -16.26 -2.12 11.73
C GLU A 49 -15.21 -3.19 11.98
N ASP A 50 -15.63 -4.37 12.43
CA ASP A 50 -14.70 -5.48 12.63
C ASP A 50 -14.04 -5.91 11.33
N GLN A 51 -14.80 -5.98 10.25
CA GLN A 51 -14.28 -6.35 8.93
C GLN A 51 -13.32 -5.29 8.39
N LYS A 52 -13.59 -4.00 8.64
CA LYS A 52 -12.65 -2.93 8.28
C LYS A 52 -11.32 -3.11 8.99
N ASN A 53 -11.36 -3.37 10.29
CA ASN A 53 -10.14 -3.56 11.07
C ASN A 53 -9.36 -4.79 10.61
N GLN A 54 -10.03 -5.89 10.33
CA GLN A 54 -9.40 -7.10 9.78
C GLN A 54 -8.76 -6.83 8.42
N THR A 55 -9.48 -6.13 7.56
CA THR A 55 -9.00 -5.82 6.21
C THR A 55 -7.79 -4.90 6.26
N LEU A 56 -7.85 -3.85 7.07
CA LEU A 56 -6.71 -2.93 7.24
C LEU A 56 -5.48 -3.66 7.77
N SER A 57 -5.66 -4.57 8.71
CA SER A 57 -4.57 -5.39 9.22
C SER A 57 -3.94 -6.24 8.12
N LYS A 58 -4.77 -6.88 7.29
CA LYS A 58 -4.28 -7.68 6.15
C LYS A 58 -3.57 -6.84 5.11
N LEU A 59 -4.01 -5.61 4.91
CA LEU A 59 -3.37 -4.68 3.99
C LEU A 59 -2.09 -4.06 4.56
N GLY A 60 -1.79 -4.28 5.83
CA GLY A 60 -0.59 -3.75 6.46
C GLY A 60 -0.72 -2.31 6.91
N TYR A 61 -1.93 -1.86 7.24
CA TYR A 61 -2.16 -0.51 7.74
C TYR A 61 -1.44 -0.29 9.07
N ASP A 62 -0.71 0.81 9.16
CA ASP A 62 0.01 1.22 10.37
C ASP A 62 -0.40 2.65 10.71
N ALA A 63 -1.21 2.80 11.75
CA ALA A 63 -1.75 4.10 12.16
C ALA A 63 -0.67 5.09 12.59
N SER A 64 0.53 4.61 12.95
CA SER A 64 1.64 5.49 13.31
C SER A 64 2.29 6.16 12.09
N LYS A 65 2.13 5.58 10.90
CA LYS A 65 2.72 6.07 9.66
C LYS A 65 1.67 6.56 8.66
N ASP A 66 0.54 5.87 8.60
CA ASP A 66 -0.48 6.07 7.58
C ASP A 66 -1.50 7.09 8.09
N THR A 67 -1.24 8.37 7.82
CA THR A 67 -2.06 9.47 8.34
C THR A 67 -3.04 10.02 7.30
N LYS A 68 -2.99 9.54 6.05
CA LYS A 68 -3.98 9.92 5.04
C LYS A 68 -5.34 9.32 5.37
N ASP A 69 -6.39 10.01 4.95
CA ASP A 69 -7.75 9.52 5.10
C ASP A 69 -7.93 8.22 4.32
N ILE A 70 -8.59 7.26 4.95
CA ILE A 70 -8.98 6.01 4.32
C ILE A 70 -10.20 6.30 3.45
N LYS A 71 -10.09 5.98 2.14
CA LYS A 71 -11.19 6.20 1.20
C LYS A 71 -12.15 5.02 1.24
N THR A 72 -13.38 5.28 0.81
CA THR A 72 -14.42 4.25 0.76
C THR A 72 -14.94 4.12 -0.66
N MET A 73 -14.98 2.88 -1.16
CA MET A 73 -15.62 2.56 -2.43
C MET A 73 -17.10 2.38 -2.19
N THR A 74 -17.89 3.37 -2.60
CA THR A 74 -19.35 3.35 -2.43
C THR A 74 -20.04 2.81 -3.70
N PRO A 75 -21.31 2.37 -3.60
CA PRO A 75 -22.05 1.94 -4.80
C PRO A 75 -22.11 3.02 -5.87
N ASP A 76 -22.20 4.28 -5.48
CA ASP A 76 -22.26 5.40 -6.43
C ASP A 76 -20.94 5.52 -7.21
N ILE A 77 -19.80 5.49 -6.53
CA ILE A 77 -18.48 5.55 -7.16
C ILE A 77 -18.26 4.31 -8.03
N TYR A 78 -18.56 3.14 -7.48
CA TYR A 78 -18.40 1.87 -8.17
C TYR A 78 -19.18 1.83 -9.48
N SER A 79 -20.45 2.23 -9.42
CA SER A 79 -21.30 2.19 -10.61
C SER A 79 -20.82 3.11 -11.73
N LYS A 80 -20.26 4.26 -11.37
CA LYS A 80 -19.69 5.19 -12.35
C LYS A 80 -18.43 4.61 -13.01
N ILE A 81 -17.54 4.03 -12.20
CA ILE A 81 -16.27 3.47 -12.70
C ILE A 81 -16.53 2.24 -13.56
N MET A 82 -17.37 1.33 -13.09
CA MET A 82 -17.63 0.07 -13.78
C MET A 82 -18.74 0.17 -14.85
N ASN A 83 -19.33 1.35 -14.98
CA ASN A 83 -20.40 1.62 -15.95
C ASN A 83 -21.56 0.63 -15.80
N VAL A 84 -22.02 0.48 -14.58
CA VAL A 84 -23.18 -0.38 -14.25
C VAL A 84 -24.21 0.44 -13.49
N ALA A 85 -25.43 -0.10 -13.35
CA ALA A 85 -26.50 0.59 -12.63
C ALA A 85 -26.10 0.80 -11.16
N ASN A 86 -26.42 1.99 -10.63
CA ASN A 86 -26.21 2.27 -9.22
C ASN A 86 -27.27 1.52 -8.41
N ASP A 87 -26.80 0.66 -7.52
CA ASP A 87 -27.65 -0.18 -6.71
C ASP A 87 -27.10 -0.19 -5.28
N ALA A 88 -27.89 0.30 -4.34
CA ALA A 88 -27.50 0.35 -2.93
C ALA A 88 -27.29 -1.04 -2.32
N SER A 89 -27.78 -2.09 -2.97
CA SER A 89 -27.57 -3.48 -2.52
C SER A 89 -26.24 -4.08 -2.96
N LEU A 90 -25.42 -3.34 -3.73
CA LEU A 90 -24.10 -3.81 -4.12
C LEU A 90 -23.26 -4.17 -2.90
N GLN A 91 -22.66 -5.36 -2.94
CA GLN A 91 -21.82 -5.87 -1.85
C GLN A 91 -20.36 -5.57 -2.16
N LEU A 92 -19.83 -4.51 -1.57
CA LEU A 92 -18.48 -4.01 -1.80
C LEU A 92 -17.62 -4.32 -0.58
N TYR A 93 -16.98 -5.49 -0.58
CA TYR A 93 -16.16 -5.99 0.53
C TYR A 93 -14.67 -6.03 0.22
N SER A 94 -14.29 -6.21 -1.04
CA SER A 94 -12.87 -6.23 -1.36
C SER A 94 -12.29 -4.82 -1.33
N SER A 95 -11.05 -4.73 -0.88
CA SER A 95 -10.38 -3.47 -0.60
C SER A 95 -8.95 -3.51 -1.09
N ALA A 96 -8.34 -2.35 -1.27
CA ALA A 96 -6.99 -2.26 -1.82
C ALA A 96 -6.15 -1.24 -1.08
N LYS A 97 -4.85 -1.53 -1.05
CA LYS A 97 -3.80 -0.61 -0.66
C LYS A 97 -2.94 -0.34 -1.89
N ILE A 98 -2.67 0.93 -2.16
CA ILE A 98 -1.80 1.32 -3.27
C ILE A 98 -0.63 2.10 -2.69
N GLN A 99 0.58 1.54 -2.84
CA GLN A 99 1.82 2.13 -2.38
C GLN A 99 2.66 2.54 -3.59
N LYS A 100 2.96 3.82 -3.71
CA LYS A 100 3.85 4.30 -4.76
C LYS A 100 5.28 3.87 -4.44
N LEU A 101 5.98 3.37 -5.44
CA LEU A 101 7.38 2.92 -5.34
C LEU A 101 8.30 3.82 -6.14
N GLY A 102 9.62 3.62 -5.98
CA GLY A 102 10.61 4.36 -6.76
C GLY A 102 10.66 3.94 -8.22
N ASP A 103 11.28 4.76 -9.05
CA ASP A 103 11.31 4.60 -10.51
C ASP A 103 11.91 3.29 -10.98
N LYS A 104 12.73 2.64 -10.16
CA LYS A 104 13.37 1.37 -10.51
C LYS A 104 12.59 0.16 -10.05
N SER A 105 11.51 0.35 -9.31
CA SER A 105 10.70 -0.74 -8.80
C SER A 105 9.58 -1.06 -9.79
N PRO A 106 9.35 -2.34 -10.11
CA PRO A 106 8.26 -2.70 -11.02
C PRO A 106 6.91 -2.62 -10.32
N LEU A 107 5.86 -2.67 -11.11
CA LEU A 107 4.51 -2.83 -10.61
C LEU A 107 4.35 -4.21 -9.97
N GLU A 108 3.91 -4.25 -8.73
CA GLU A 108 3.64 -5.48 -7.99
C GLU A 108 2.18 -5.53 -7.59
N VAL A 109 1.59 -6.70 -7.71
CA VAL A 109 0.21 -6.93 -7.26
C VAL A 109 0.21 -8.17 -6.38
N LYS A 110 -0.36 -8.04 -5.18
CA LYS A 110 -0.47 -9.14 -4.23
C LYS A 110 -1.89 -9.25 -3.70
N ILE A 111 -2.44 -10.44 -3.73
CA ILE A 111 -3.71 -10.73 -3.08
C ILE A 111 -3.41 -11.38 -1.75
N GLU A 112 -3.64 -10.65 -0.65
CA GLU A 112 -3.33 -11.14 0.71
C GLU A 112 -4.29 -12.23 1.16
N THR A 113 -5.51 -12.22 0.63
CA THR A 113 -6.54 -13.20 1.00
C THR A 113 -7.03 -13.92 -0.27
N PRO A 114 -6.17 -14.75 -0.90
CA PRO A 114 -6.55 -15.37 -2.19
C PRO A 114 -7.78 -16.28 -2.07
N GLU A 115 -8.00 -16.89 -0.91
CA GLU A 115 -9.18 -17.71 -0.67
C GLU A 115 -10.48 -16.90 -0.67
N ASN A 116 -10.38 -15.58 -0.46
CA ASN A 116 -11.54 -14.69 -0.38
C ASN A 116 -11.74 -13.83 -1.65
N ILE A 117 -10.84 -13.92 -2.62
CA ILE A 117 -10.99 -13.23 -3.90
C ILE A 117 -11.23 -14.31 -4.96
N THR A 118 -12.49 -14.55 -5.27
CA THR A 118 -12.89 -15.78 -5.99
C THR A 118 -12.91 -15.62 -7.51
N LYS A 119 -12.89 -14.40 -8.04
CA LYS A 119 -13.08 -14.19 -9.48
C LYS A 119 -11.96 -13.34 -10.10
N VAL A 120 -11.67 -12.18 -9.53
CA VAL A 120 -10.66 -11.28 -10.08
C VAL A 120 -9.28 -11.84 -9.77
N THR A 121 -8.45 -11.99 -10.80
CA THR A 121 -7.10 -12.55 -10.67
C THR A 121 -6.08 -11.45 -10.46
N GLN A 122 -4.88 -11.85 -10.01
CA GLN A 122 -3.74 -10.96 -9.88
C GLN A 122 -3.45 -10.23 -11.20
N ASP A 123 -3.52 -10.95 -12.32
CA ASP A 123 -3.28 -10.37 -13.65
C ASP A 123 -4.36 -9.35 -14.03
N MET A 124 -5.60 -9.56 -13.62
CA MET A 124 -6.67 -8.60 -13.87
C MET A 124 -6.44 -7.28 -13.14
N TYR A 125 -6.01 -7.33 -11.88
CA TYR A 125 -5.63 -6.12 -11.14
C TYR A 125 -4.43 -5.44 -11.80
N ARG A 126 -3.43 -6.22 -12.19
CA ARG A 126 -2.24 -5.69 -12.86
C ARG A 126 -2.61 -4.99 -14.17
N ASN A 127 -3.43 -5.64 -14.99
CA ASN A 127 -3.85 -5.08 -16.29
C ASN A 127 -4.64 -3.79 -16.12
N ALA A 128 -5.50 -3.71 -15.10
CA ALA A 128 -6.24 -2.48 -14.81
C ALA A 128 -5.27 -1.35 -14.46
N ALA A 129 -4.29 -1.61 -13.62
CA ALA A 129 -3.29 -0.62 -13.22
C ALA A 129 -2.46 -0.14 -14.43
N VAL A 130 -1.99 -1.06 -15.25
CA VAL A 130 -1.22 -0.75 -16.45
C VAL A 130 -2.04 0.11 -17.41
N THR A 131 -3.31 -0.20 -17.59
CA THR A 131 -4.21 0.56 -18.45
C THR A 131 -4.34 2.00 -18.00
N LEU A 132 -4.25 2.25 -16.68
CA LEU A 132 -4.31 3.61 -16.11
C LEU A 132 -2.93 4.28 -16.04
N GLY A 133 -1.88 3.63 -16.54
CA GLY A 133 -0.53 4.19 -16.54
C GLY A 133 0.22 4.02 -15.24
N VAL A 134 -0.20 3.14 -14.36
CA VAL A 134 0.48 2.85 -13.10
C VAL A 134 1.65 1.91 -13.35
N GLU A 135 2.87 2.35 -13.06
CA GLU A 135 4.09 1.58 -13.37
C GLU A 135 4.92 1.19 -12.16
N HIS A 136 5.01 2.08 -11.18
CA HIS A 136 5.91 1.92 -10.04
C HIS A 136 5.09 1.94 -8.74
N ALA A 137 4.36 0.88 -8.53
CA ALA A 137 3.48 0.78 -7.37
C ALA A 137 3.36 -0.65 -6.89
N LYS A 138 3.03 -0.81 -5.62
CA LYS A 138 2.63 -2.08 -5.05
C LYS A 138 1.15 -1.99 -4.69
N ILE A 139 0.36 -2.88 -5.28
CA ILE A 139 -1.07 -2.97 -5.03
C ILE A 139 -1.32 -4.22 -4.21
N THR A 140 -1.97 -4.06 -3.08
CA THR A 140 -2.32 -5.17 -2.19
C THR A 140 -3.84 -5.22 -2.09
N VAL A 141 -4.41 -6.41 -2.25
CA VAL A 141 -5.86 -6.62 -2.24
C VAL A 141 -6.22 -7.60 -1.14
N ALA A 142 -7.30 -7.32 -0.43
CA ALA A 142 -7.80 -8.20 0.63
C ALA A 142 -9.31 -8.10 0.78
N ALA A 143 -9.91 -9.16 1.29
CA ALA A 143 -11.31 -9.18 1.69
C ALA A 143 -11.47 -10.09 2.90
N PRO A 144 -12.38 -9.75 3.85
CA PRO A 144 -12.56 -10.54 5.07
C PRO A 144 -13.44 -11.78 4.87
N ILE A 145 -14.17 -11.84 3.75
CA ILE A 145 -15.06 -12.95 3.41
C ILE A 145 -14.92 -13.24 1.91
N PRO A 146 -15.33 -14.43 1.43
CA PRO A 146 -15.27 -14.75 0.00
C PRO A 146 -16.17 -13.82 -0.82
N VAL A 147 -15.57 -13.14 -1.80
CA VAL A 147 -16.23 -12.22 -2.72
C VAL A 147 -15.56 -12.28 -4.08
N THR A 148 -16.14 -11.63 -5.10
CA THR A 148 -15.57 -11.66 -6.45
C THR A 148 -14.28 -10.85 -6.57
N GLY A 149 -14.13 -9.77 -5.82
CA GLY A 149 -12.95 -8.90 -5.87
C GLY A 149 -13.11 -7.64 -6.72
N GLU A 150 -14.28 -7.40 -7.26
CA GLU A 150 -14.51 -6.29 -8.18
C GLU A 150 -14.50 -4.92 -7.50
N SER A 151 -14.85 -4.85 -6.21
CA SER A 151 -14.77 -3.60 -5.46
C SER A 151 -13.33 -3.07 -5.40
N ALA A 152 -12.36 -3.93 -5.18
CA ALA A 152 -10.95 -3.55 -5.17
C ALA A 152 -10.45 -3.20 -6.58
N LEU A 153 -11.03 -3.84 -7.62
CA LEU A 153 -10.66 -3.58 -9.00
C LEU A 153 -11.10 -2.17 -9.44
N ALA A 154 -12.25 -1.72 -8.96
CA ALA A 154 -12.78 -0.41 -9.28
C ALA A 154 -11.97 0.70 -8.62
#